data_de842dc194792d59d2f2631a47146160
#
_entry.id   de842dc194792d59d2f2631a47146160
#
_cell.length_a   1.000
_cell.length_b   1.000
_cell.length_c   1.000
_cell.angle_alpha   90.00
_cell.angle_beta   90.00
_cell.angle_gamma   90.00
#
_symmetry.space_group_name_H-M   'P 1'
#
loop_
_entity.id
_entity.type
_entity.pdbx_description
1 polymer ?
#
loop_
_entity_poly.entity_id
_entity_poly.type
_entity_poly.pdbx_seq_one_letter_code
_entity_poly.pdbx_strand_id
1 'polypeptide(L)'
;MRQLIYLVLTLCLVASAVGQEMETRVFVLNARPAESTAEMIRPMLSPNGKVFPETRLNKLVVRDTPEVLAEVESLLKEIDVHAPQVRIFVNMNGVAQSNGSVVAVGVGGTNRNAVVSGTAGVNSTSGSMQSEQNLVVMSGEKGVIHFGRDLVTVGPYVQFANGMGLLPAGVAVQTVGTGFAVEPVIVGDVVRLKVTPWMSFQGANGVSEVMVNEASTSLAVPSGQTVQISSGGYSEQIRNQSFGLIFGSARRTGSSSASVTLRPEIMNY
;
A
#
# COMPACT_ATOMS: atom_id res chain seq x y z
N MET A 1 62.34 -53.66 -5.11
CA MET A 1 60.93 -53.30 -5.47
C MET A 1 60.18 -52.65 -4.31
N ARG A 2 60.22 -53.15 -3.08
CA ARG A 2 59.45 -52.55 -1.95
C ARG A 2 59.85 -51.09 -1.59
N GLN A 3 61.14 -50.76 -1.67
CA GLN A 3 61.64 -49.41 -1.39
C GLN A 3 61.25 -48.37 -2.49
N LEU A 4 61.13 -48.81 -3.74
CA LEU A 4 60.73 -47.96 -4.84
C LEU A 4 59.21 -47.56 -4.73
N ILE A 5 58.39 -48.49 -4.22
CA ILE A 5 56.94 -48.24 -3.98
C ILE A 5 56.70 -47.20 -2.88
N TYR A 6 57.49 -47.25 -1.82
CA TYR A 6 57.40 -46.24 -0.74
C TYR A 6 57.90 -44.87 -1.18
N LEU A 7 58.89 -44.79 -2.06
CA LEU A 7 59.36 -43.51 -2.61
C LEU A 7 58.34 -42.87 -3.56
N VAL A 8 57.68 -43.69 -4.37
CA VAL A 8 56.60 -43.21 -5.22
C VAL A 8 55.35 -42.81 -4.42
N LEU A 9 55.00 -43.55 -3.35
CA LEU A 9 53.89 -43.26 -2.48
C LEU A 9 54.11 -41.97 -1.67
N THR A 10 55.32 -41.71 -1.19
CA THR A 10 55.70 -40.47 -0.50
C THR A 10 55.72 -39.27 -1.46
N LEU A 11 56.14 -39.45 -2.71
CA LEU A 11 56.14 -38.39 -3.72
C LEU A 11 54.73 -37.99 -4.12
N CYS A 12 53.78 -38.93 -4.18
CA CYS A 12 52.36 -38.65 -4.44
C CYS A 12 51.65 -37.90 -3.28
N LEU A 13 52.09 -38.10 -2.01
CA LEU A 13 51.50 -37.41 -0.86
C LEU A 13 51.94 -35.94 -0.72
N VAL A 14 53.08 -35.57 -1.30
CA VAL A 14 53.62 -34.21 -1.24
C VAL A 14 53.00 -33.30 -2.33
N ALA A 15 52.44 -33.89 -3.41
CA ALA A 15 51.83 -33.13 -4.50
C ALA A 15 50.45 -32.51 -4.17
N SER A 16 49.86 -32.85 -3.02
CA SER A 16 48.50 -32.40 -2.65
C SER A 16 48.44 -31.16 -1.75
N ALA A 17 49.55 -30.56 -1.39
CA ALA A 17 49.63 -29.38 -0.54
C ALA A 17 50.02 -28.13 -1.36
N VAL A 18 49.42 -27.95 -2.56
CA VAL A 18 49.39 -26.64 -3.17
C VAL A 18 48.34 -25.84 -2.39
N GLY A 19 48.82 -25.08 -1.42
CA GLY A 19 47.98 -24.16 -0.69
C GLY A 19 47.34 -23.18 -1.73
N GLN A 20 46.02 -23.18 -1.85
CA GLN A 20 45.33 -22.22 -2.71
C GLN A 20 45.73 -20.83 -2.26
N GLU A 21 46.40 -20.09 -3.14
CA GLU A 21 46.80 -18.72 -2.88
C GLU A 21 45.54 -17.87 -2.73
N MET A 22 45.34 -17.26 -1.55
CA MET A 22 44.19 -16.42 -1.24
C MET A 22 44.53 -14.99 -1.54
N GLU A 23 43.78 -14.37 -2.46
CA GLU A 23 43.91 -12.97 -2.83
C GLU A 23 42.75 -12.14 -2.25
N THR A 24 42.99 -10.87 -1.99
CA THR A 24 41.92 -9.94 -1.57
C THR A 24 41.73 -8.90 -2.66
N ARG A 25 40.48 -8.79 -3.14
CA ARG A 25 40.07 -7.71 -4.11
C ARG A 25 38.97 -6.88 -3.53
N VAL A 26 38.95 -5.62 -3.97
CA VAL A 26 37.92 -4.64 -3.62
C VAL A 26 37.14 -4.31 -4.88
N PHE A 27 35.84 -4.55 -4.84
CA PHE A 27 34.90 -4.22 -5.91
C PHE A 27 34.06 -3.01 -5.52
N VAL A 28 33.97 -2.03 -6.40
CA VAL A 28 33.12 -0.84 -6.23
C VAL A 28 31.79 -1.12 -6.91
N LEU A 29 30.70 -0.96 -6.18
CA LEU A 29 29.34 -1.13 -6.71
C LEU A 29 28.73 0.24 -7.02
N ASN A 30 28.10 0.37 -8.19
CA ASN A 30 27.52 1.62 -8.65
C ASN A 30 25.97 1.62 -8.53
N ALA A 31 25.34 0.47 -8.67
CA ALA A 31 23.90 0.37 -8.78
C ALA A 31 23.24 -0.44 -7.65
N ARG A 32 23.93 -1.42 -7.10
CA ARG A 32 23.38 -2.29 -6.05
C ARG A 32 24.01 -2.01 -4.69
N PRO A 33 23.25 -2.15 -3.58
CA PRO A 33 23.81 -2.06 -2.24
C PRO A 33 24.81 -3.17 -1.95
N ALA A 34 25.93 -2.84 -1.32
CA ALA A 34 26.99 -3.80 -1.00
C ALA A 34 26.52 -4.95 -0.10
N GLU A 35 25.59 -4.68 0.81
CA GLU A 35 25.08 -5.67 1.76
C GLU A 35 24.28 -6.78 1.06
N SER A 36 23.28 -6.43 0.24
CA SER A 36 22.49 -7.39 -0.53
C SER A 36 23.33 -8.15 -1.56
N THR A 37 24.31 -7.48 -2.15
CA THR A 37 25.24 -8.11 -3.11
C THR A 37 26.17 -9.10 -2.41
N ALA A 38 26.65 -8.79 -1.18
CA ALA A 38 27.45 -9.70 -0.39
C ALA A 38 26.70 -11.00 -0.05
N GLU A 39 25.41 -10.91 0.28
CA GLU A 39 24.59 -12.09 0.52
C GLU A 39 24.44 -12.97 -0.73
N MET A 40 24.32 -12.34 -1.89
CA MET A 40 24.16 -13.03 -3.19
C MET A 40 25.42 -13.80 -3.59
N ILE A 41 26.63 -13.22 -3.39
CA ILE A 41 27.88 -13.87 -3.80
C ILE A 41 28.43 -14.84 -2.75
N ARG A 42 27.99 -14.77 -1.50
CA ARG A 42 28.46 -15.64 -0.41
C ARG A 42 28.41 -17.14 -0.74
N PRO A 43 27.34 -17.68 -1.39
CA PRO A 43 27.29 -19.10 -1.76
C PRO A 43 28.28 -19.52 -2.83
N MET A 44 28.87 -18.57 -3.57
CA MET A 44 29.83 -18.84 -4.66
C MET A 44 31.27 -18.91 -4.15
N LEU A 45 31.52 -18.44 -2.93
CA LEU A 45 32.85 -18.41 -2.36
C LEU A 45 33.34 -19.82 -1.96
N SER A 46 34.64 -20.01 -2.02
CA SER A 46 35.27 -21.23 -1.51
C SER A 46 35.04 -21.40 0.00
N PRO A 47 35.23 -22.57 0.58
CA PRO A 47 35.06 -22.81 2.02
C PRO A 47 35.90 -21.88 2.93
N ASN A 48 37.01 -21.35 2.41
CA ASN A 48 37.90 -20.41 3.10
C ASN A 48 37.66 -18.95 2.62
N GLY A 49 36.82 -18.74 1.62
CA GLY A 49 36.47 -17.43 1.08
C GLY A 49 35.69 -16.57 2.08
N LYS A 50 35.89 -15.27 2.01
CA LYS A 50 35.22 -14.29 2.86
C LYS A 50 34.80 -13.08 2.05
N VAL A 51 33.61 -12.55 2.36
CA VAL A 51 33.11 -11.29 1.82
C VAL A 51 32.72 -10.35 2.95
N PHE A 52 33.12 -9.09 2.81
CA PHE A 52 32.82 -8.00 3.75
C PHE A 52 32.21 -6.82 2.97
N PRO A 53 30.92 -6.49 3.20
CA PRO A 53 30.33 -5.29 2.62
C PRO A 53 30.77 -4.04 3.38
N GLU A 54 31.29 -3.06 2.68
CA GLU A 54 31.52 -1.69 3.17
C GLU A 54 30.35 -0.81 2.71
N THR A 55 29.34 -0.69 3.55
CA THR A 55 28.09 -0.02 3.21
C THR A 55 28.22 1.48 2.97
N ARG A 56 29.12 2.17 3.68
CA ARG A 56 29.33 3.62 3.55
C ARG A 56 29.91 4.04 2.20
N LEU A 57 30.76 3.20 1.62
CA LEU A 57 31.44 3.45 0.36
C LEU A 57 30.88 2.59 -0.78
N ASN A 58 29.84 1.81 -0.50
CA ASN A 58 29.24 0.84 -1.41
C ASN A 58 30.28 -0.05 -2.10
N LYS A 59 31.16 -0.67 -1.30
CA LYS A 59 32.24 -1.54 -1.77
C LYS A 59 32.12 -2.93 -1.18
N LEU A 60 32.58 -3.93 -1.94
CA LEU A 60 32.76 -5.30 -1.46
C LEU A 60 34.24 -5.60 -1.36
N VAL A 61 34.66 -6.09 -0.20
CA VAL A 61 35.99 -6.65 0.00
C VAL A 61 35.84 -8.17 -0.01
N VAL A 62 36.39 -8.82 -1.04
CA VAL A 62 36.29 -10.28 -1.20
C VAL A 62 37.70 -10.86 -1.11
N ARG A 63 37.84 -11.91 -0.32
CA ARG A 63 39.07 -12.69 -0.20
C ARG A 63 38.77 -14.13 -0.58
N ASP A 64 39.39 -14.59 -1.66
CA ASP A 64 39.24 -15.95 -2.16
C ASP A 64 40.40 -16.30 -3.13
N THR A 65 40.31 -17.44 -3.81
CA THR A 65 41.27 -17.84 -4.85
C THR A 65 41.11 -16.92 -6.09
N PRO A 66 42.17 -16.73 -6.90
CA PRO A 66 42.09 -15.91 -8.10
C PRO A 66 40.99 -16.33 -9.07
N GLU A 67 40.72 -17.62 -9.19
CA GLU A 67 39.65 -18.16 -10.08
C GLU A 67 38.28 -17.73 -9.61
N VAL A 68 37.96 -17.88 -8.31
CA VAL A 68 36.67 -17.47 -7.73
C VAL A 68 36.51 -15.95 -7.80
N LEU A 69 37.59 -15.19 -7.56
CA LEU A 69 37.53 -13.72 -7.69
C LEU A 69 37.24 -13.26 -9.12
N ALA A 70 37.77 -13.97 -10.14
CA ALA A 70 37.45 -13.67 -11.54
C ALA A 70 36.00 -14.01 -11.89
N GLU A 71 35.46 -15.09 -11.33
CA GLU A 71 34.05 -15.46 -11.50
C GLU A 71 33.12 -14.44 -10.82
N VAL A 72 33.44 -14.02 -9.58
CA VAL A 72 32.72 -12.95 -8.87
C VAL A 72 32.78 -11.64 -9.64
N GLU A 73 33.94 -11.26 -10.20
CA GLU A 73 34.08 -10.05 -11.02
C GLU A 73 33.18 -10.09 -12.26
N SER A 74 33.14 -11.23 -12.95
CA SER A 74 32.28 -11.41 -14.11
C SER A 74 30.80 -11.26 -13.76
N LEU A 75 30.37 -11.91 -12.66
CA LEU A 75 29.01 -11.82 -12.18
C LEU A 75 28.65 -10.37 -11.78
N LEU A 76 29.53 -9.69 -11.04
CA LEU A 76 29.29 -8.31 -10.62
C LEU A 76 29.11 -7.36 -11.81
N LYS A 77 29.87 -7.52 -12.90
CA LYS A 77 29.69 -6.74 -14.13
C LYS A 77 28.32 -6.95 -14.78
N GLU A 78 27.72 -8.11 -14.60
CA GLU A 78 26.41 -8.42 -15.17
C GLU A 78 25.27 -7.93 -14.29
N ILE A 79 25.40 -8.03 -12.95
CA ILE A 79 24.33 -7.72 -12.01
C ILE A 79 24.34 -6.29 -11.46
N ASP A 80 25.48 -5.59 -11.47
CA ASP A 80 25.61 -4.22 -10.95
C ASP A 80 25.08 -3.18 -11.97
N VAL A 81 23.80 -3.36 -12.33
CA VAL A 81 23.05 -2.47 -13.23
C VAL A 81 21.93 -1.78 -12.47
N HIS A 82 21.62 -0.54 -12.87
CA HIS A 82 20.54 0.22 -12.24
C HIS A 82 19.21 -0.52 -12.42
N ALA A 83 18.50 -0.71 -11.31
CA ALA A 83 17.17 -1.26 -11.37
C ALA A 83 16.24 -0.27 -12.09
N PRO A 84 15.52 -0.70 -13.13
CA PRO A 84 14.59 0.15 -13.83
C PRO A 84 13.47 0.60 -12.90
N GLN A 85 12.95 1.83 -13.13
CA GLN A 85 11.89 2.42 -12.34
C GLN A 85 10.57 2.36 -13.09
N VAL A 86 9.48 2.32 -12.33
CA VAL A 86 8.12 2.39 -12.86
C VAL A 86 7.43 3.61 -12.26
N ARG A 87 6.88 4.46 -13.12
CA ARG A 87 5.91 5.48 -12.71
C ARG A 87 4.53 4.88 -12.79
N ILE A 88 3.80 4.97 -11.71
CA ILE A 88 2.46 4.39 -11.58
C ILE A 88 1.48 5.52 -11.37
N PHE A 89 0.54 5.68 -12.31
CA PHE A 89 -0.57 6.60 -12.19
C PHE A 89 -1.78 5.83 -11.67
N VAL A 90 -2.42 6.35 -10.64
CA VAL A 90 -3.65 5.81 -10.08
C VAL A 90 -4.71 6.91 -10.05
N ASN A 91 -5.86 6.63 -10.67
CA ASN A 91 -7.02 7.51 -10.62
C ASN A 91 -8.12 6.79 -9.83
N MET A 92 -8.61 7.45 -8.80
CA MET A 92 -9.64 6.96 -7.91
C MET A 92 -10.83 7.92 -7.94
N ASN A 93 -12.01 7.39 -8.29
CA ASN A 93 -13.26 8.13 -8.33
C ASN A 93 -14.26 7.50 -7.38
N GLY A 94 -14.92 8.35 -6.56
CA GLY A 94 -15.98 7.93 -5.66
C GLY A 94 -17.14 8.91 -5.75
N VAL A 95 -18.36 8.38 -5.79
CA VAL A 95 -19.60 9.17 -5.75
C VAL A 95 -20.54 8.58 -4.71
N ALA A 96 -21.10 9.41 -3.85
CA ALA A 96 -22.15 9.03 -2.92
C ALA A 96 -23.35 9.97 -3.08
N GLN A 97 -24.54 9.40 -3.10
CA GLN A 97 -25.79 10.14 -3.14
C GLN A 97 -26.73 9.63 -2.06
N SER A 98 -27.43 10.55 -1.39
CA SER A 98 -28.49 10.20 -0.44
C SER A 98 -29.70 11.11 -0.66
N ASN A 99 -30.84 10.49 -0.83
CA ASN A 99 -32.12 11.16 -0.94
C ASN A 99 -33.00 10.73 0.23
N GLY A 100 -33.49 11.69 1.00
CA GLY A 100 -34.37 11.45 2.15
C GLY A 100 -35.66 12.22 2.03
N SER A 101 -36.76 11.60 2.40
CA SER A 101 -38.05 12.29 2.61
C SER A 101 -38.58 11.96 3.99
N VAL A 102 -39.04 12.93 4.72
CA VAL A 102 -39.67 12.82 6.02
C VAL A 102 -41.02 13.50 5.99
N VAL A 103 -42.04 12.78 6.42
CA VAL A 103 -43.37 13.36 6.71
C VAL A 103 -43.71 12.95 8.12
N ALA A 104 -43.88 13.90 9.01
CA ALA A 104 -44.27 13.65 10.38
C ALA A 104 -45.41 14.60 10.81
N VAL A 105 -46.36 14.04 11.51
CA VAL A 105 -47.44 14.80 12.17
C VAL A 105 -47.41 14.48 13.65
N GLY A 106 -47.21 15.49 14.44
CA GLY A 106 -47.18 15.38 15.90
C GLY A 106 -48.39 16.09 16.51
N VAL A 107 -48.98 15.46 17.53
CA VAL A 107 -50.00 16.05 18.38
C VAL A 107 -49.40 16.25 19.75
N GLY A 108 -49.21 17.50 20.14
CA GLY A 108 -48.70 17.86 21.46
C GLY A 108 -49.62 18.92 22.08
N GLY A 109 -49.71 18.95 23.40
CA GLY A 109 -50.52 19.97 24.06
C GLY A 109 -50.51 19.81 25.59
N THR A 110 -50.91 20.84 26.25
CA THR A 110 -51.23 20.85 27.67
C THR A 110 -52.73 20.75 27.89
N ASN A 111 -53.18 20.47 29.12
CA ASN A 111 -54.60 20.26 29.48
C ASN A 111 -55.62 21.31 28.94
N ARG A 112 -55.19 22.37 28.29
CA ARG A 112 -56.04 23.42 27.77
C ARG A 112 -55.87 23.72 26.30
N ASN A 113 -54.79 23.28 25.63
CA ASN A 113 -54.56 23.54 24.21
C ASN A 113 -53.85 22.34 23.58
N ALA A 114 -54.47 21.73 22.56
CA ALA A 114 -53.87 20.77 21.70
C ALA A 114 -53.22 21.46 20.48
N VAL A 115 -51.98 21.19 20.19
CA VAL A 115 -51.26 21.69 19.03
C VAL A 115 -50.94 20.51 18.11
N VAL A 116 -51.40 20.60 16.89
CA VAL A 116 -51.04 19.67 15.82
C VAL A 116 -49.94 20.31 14.99
N SER A 117 -48.77 19.69 14.93
CA SER A 117 -47.66 20.13 14.12
C SER A 117 -47.36 19.12 13.02
N GLY A 118 -47.23 19.58 11.79
CA GLY A 118 -46.81 18.75 10.66
C GLY A 118 -45.48 19.21 10.13
N THR A 119 -44.59 18.27 9.88
CA THR A 119 -43.29 18.52 9.23
C THR A 119 -43.19 17.64 8.00
N ALA A 120 -42.93 18.26 6.87
CA ALA A 120 -42.57 17.57 5.64
C ALA A 120 -41.24 18.14 5.11
N GLY A 121 -40.33 17.28 4.82
CA GLY A 121 -39.00 17.66 4.34
C GLY A 121 -38.48 16.68 3.30
N VAL A 122 -37.85 17.21 2.27
CA VAL A 122 -37.08 16.42 1.30
C VAL A 122 -35.64 16.91 1.39
N ASN A 123 -34.72 15.98 1.57
CA ASN A 123 -33.30 16.27 1.65
C ASN A 123 -32.57 15.45 0.60
N SER A 124 -31.75 16.11 -0.21
CA SER A 124 -30.86 15.45 -1.17
C SER A 124 -29.45 15.93 -0.92
N THR A 125 -28.54 14.98 -0.73
CA THR A 125 -27.12 15.26 -0.48
C THR A 125 -26.29 14.38 -1.40
N SER A 126 -25.27 14.97 -2.03
CA SER A 126 -24.31 14.27 -2.85
C SER A 126 -22.89 14.58 -2.40
N GLY A 127 -22.04 13.58 -2.40
CA GLY A 127 -20.61 13.70 -2.20
C GLY A 127 -19.88 13.07 -3.37
N SER A 128 -18.81 13.69 -3.82
CA SER A 128 -17.92 13.12 -4.82
C SER A 128 -16.47 13.28 -4.38
N MET A 129 -15.66 12.32 -4.74
CA MET A 129 -14.21 12.36 -4.56
C MET A 129 -13.54 11.91 -5.84
N GLN A 130 -12.63 12.73 -6.31
CA GLN A 130 -11.74 12.39 -7.42
C GLN A 130 -10.31 12.62 -6.95
N SER A 131 -9.46 11.63 -7.15
CA SER A 131 -8.05 11.70 -6.77
C SER A 131 -7.19 11.11 -7.87
N GLU A 132 -6.24 11.88 -8.35
CA GLU A 132 -5.20 11.45 -9.26
C GLU A 132 -3.86 11.48 -8.52
N GLN A 133 -3.19 10.36 -8.50
CA GLN A 133 -1.93 10.18 -7.78
C GLN A 133 -0.93 9.51 -8.70
N ASN A 134 0.35 9.86 -8.54
CA ASN A 134 1.43 9.14 -9.20
C ASN A 134 2.57 8.88 -8.23
N LEU A 135 3.27 7.77 -8.42
CA LEU A 135 4.39 7.36 -7.61
C LEU A 135 5.43 6.69 -8.51
N VAL A 136 6.69 7.01 -8.29
CA VAL A 136 7.82 6.34 -8.94
C VAL A 136 8.43 5.35 -7.97
N VAL A 137 8.56 4.10 -8.40
CA VAL A 137 9.05 2.99 -7.56
C VAL A 137 10.05 2.16 -8.38
N MET A 138 11.13 1.72 -7.75
CA MET A 138 12.06 0.77 -8.37
C MET A 138 11.42 -0.60 -8.54
N SER A 139 11.78 -1.29 -9.60
CA SER A 139 11.34 -2.67 -9.83
C SER A 139 11.80 -3.59 -8.68
N GLY A 140 10.84 -4.29 -8.06
CA GLY A 140 11.07 -5.17 -6.90
C GLY A 140 10.92 -4.49 -5.54
N GLU A 141 10.75 -3.16 -5.49
CA GLU A 141 10.59 -2.42 -4.24
C GLU A 141 9.12 -2.06 -3.96
N LYS A 142 8.81 -1.81 -2.70
CA LYS A 142 7.47 -1.37 -2.28
C LYS A 142 7.39 0.13 -2.19
N GLY A 143 6.42 0.71 -2.89
CA GLY A 143 6.04 2.12 -2.78
C GLY A 143 4.70 2.29 -2.07
N VAL A 144 4.57 3.35 -1.28
CA VAL A 144 3.31 3.73 -0.61
C VAL A 144 3.11 5.23 -0.72
N ILE A 145 1.90 5.64 -1.05
CA ILE A 145 1.48 7.04 -1.04
C ILE A 145 0.16 7.15 -0.29
N HIS A 146 0.04 8.17 0.55
CA HIS A 146 -1.16 8.43 1.33
C HIS A 146 -1.43 9.93 1.40
N PHE A 147 -2.66 10.34 1.04
CA PHE A 147 -3.18 11.69 1.21
C PHE A 147 -4.44 11.63 2.06
N GLY A 148 -4.51 12.45 3.10
CA GLY A 148 -5.65 12.44 3.99
C GLY A 148 -5.84 13.75 4.73
N ARG A 149 -6.98 13.85 5.40
CA ARG A 149 -7.31 14.90 6.35
C ARG A 149 -8.06 14.32 7.54
N ASP A 150 -7.88 14.92 8.69
CA ASP A 150 -8.62 14.55 9.88
C ASP A 150 -9.92 15.33 9.96
N LEU A 151 -11.02 14.61 10.14
CA LEU A 151 -12.33 15.16 10.45
C LEU A 151 -12.53 15.08 11.97
N VAL A 152 -12.66 16.25 12.59
CA VAL A 152 -12.95 16.35 14.01
C VAL A 152 -14.47 16.42 14.18
N THR A 153 -15.04 15.43 14.85
CA THR A 153 -16.47 15.40 15.18
C THR A 153 -16.64 15.61 16.68
N VAL A 154 -17.42 16.61 17.04
CA VAL A 154 -17.80 16.84 18.43
C VAL A 154 -19.12 16.12 18.66
N GLY A 155 -19.16 15.21 19.61
CA GLY A 155 -20.37 14.48 19.99
C GLY A 155 -21.49 15.42 20.46
N PRO A 156 -22.76 14.99 20.39
CA PRO A 156 -23.89 15.83 20.78
C PRO A 156 -23.73 16.24 22.25
N TYR A 157 -23.89 17.53 22.49
CA TYR A 157 -23.94 18.12 23.82
C TYR A 157 -25.34 17.88 24.39
N VAL A 158 -25.46 17.00 25.36
CA VAL A 158 -26.74 16.79 26.07
C VAL A 158 -26.76 17.69 27.29
N GLN A 159 -27.46 18.79 27.21
CA GLN A 159 -27.73 19.68 28.34
C GLN A 159 -29.01 19.22 29.02
N PHE A 160 -28.91 18.63 30.21
CA PHE A 160 -30.07 18.38 31.05
C PHE A 160 -30.43 19.67 31.80
N ALA A 161 -31.59 20.25 31.48
CA ALA A 161 -32.17 21.31 32.28
C ALA A 161 -32.70 20.68 33.57
N ASN A 162 -32.09 21.00 34.69
CA ASN A 162 -32.41 20.88 36.09
C ASN A 162 -31.22 20.35 36.94
N GLY A 163 -30.08 20.99 36.79
CA GLY A 163 -29.05 20.93 37.85
C GLY A 163 -28.26 19.63 37.97
N MET A 164 -28.31 18.72 37.05
CA MET A 164 -27.48 17.52 37.06
C MET A 164 -26.75 17.27 35.73
N GLY A 165 -25.43 17.35 35.79
CA GLY A 165 -24.47 16.63 34.96
C GLY A 165 -24.28 17.15 33.54
N LEU A 166 -23.27 18.00 33.34
CA LEU A 166 -22.60 18.17 32.06
C LEU A 166 -21.87 16.85 31.72
N LEU A 167 -22.39 16.10 30.75
CA LEU A 167 -21.58 15.05 30.15
C LEU A 167 -20.63 15.74 29.15
N PRO A 168 -19.31 15.53 29.28
CA PRO A 168 -18.38 16.11 28.34
C PRO A 168 -18.67 15.60 26.93
N ALA A 169 -18.77 16.49 25.96
CA ALA A 169 -18.85 16.17 24.56
C ALA A 169 -17.58 15.39 24.17
N GLY A 170 -17.72 14.15 23.74
CA GLY A 170 -16.61 13.38 23.21
C GLY A 170 -16.14 13.99 21.89
N VAL A 171 -14.84 14.19 21.73
CA VAL A 171 -14.23 14.54 20.45
C VAL A 171 -13.78 13.24 19.80
N ALA A 172 -14.34 12.95 18.62
CA ALA A 172 -13.89 11.86 17.77
C ALA A 172 -13.12 12.43 16.59
N VAL A 173 -11.93 11.93 16.36
CA VAL A 173 -11.12 12.25 15.17
C VAL A 173 -11.20 11.06 14.22
N GLN A 174 -11.59 11.34 12.99
CA GLN A 174 -11.69 10.34 11.91
C GLN A 174 -10.87 10.79 10.73
N THR A 175 -9.90 9.99 10.32
CA THR A 175 -9.08 10.26 9.14
C THR A 175 -9.80 9.79 7.88
N VAL A 176 -9.98 10.69 6.93
CA VAL A 176 -10.44 10.37 5.57
C VAL A 176 -9.35 10.68 4.58
N GLY A 177 -9.18 9.81 3.59
CA GLY A 177 -8.11 9.99 2.62
C GLY A 177 -8.08 8.94 1.54
N THR A 178 -7.11 9.09 0.66
CA THR A 178 -6.84 8.18 -0.44
C THR A 178 -5.38 7.81 -0.46
N GLY A 179 -5.09 6.65 -0.99
CA GLY A 179 -3.72 6.21 -1.19
C GLY A 179 -3.65 4.86 -1.87
N PHE A 180 -2.45 4.42 -2.09
CA PHE A 180 -2.19 3.06 -2.54
C PHE A 180 -0.81 2.60 -2.11
N ALA A 181 -0.68 1.29 -1.91
CA ALA A 181 0.59 0.58 -1.83
C ALA A 181 0.79 -0.20 -3.12
N VAL A 182 2.02 -0.28 -3.61
CA VAL A 182 2.33 -0.98 -4.84
C VAL A 182 3.71 -1.61 -4.78
N GLU A 183 3.83 -2.81 -5.39
CA GLU A 183 5.09 -3.54 -5.56
C GLU A 183 5.18 -3.90 -7.06
N PRO A 184 5.90 -3.09 -7.88
CA PRO A 184 6.07 -3.34 -9.29
C PRO A 184 7.25 -4.29 -9.56
N VAL A 185 7.11 -5.21 -10.52
CA VAL A 185 8.21 -6.02 -11.07
C VAL A 185 8.14 -5.97 -12.58
N ILE A 186 9.19 -5.48 -13.22
CA ILE A 186 9.28 -5.39 -14.68
C ILE A 186 9.70 -6.73 -15.25
N VAL A 187 8.96 -7.22 -16.24
CA VAL A 187 9.27 -8.43 -17.01
C VAL A 187 9.09 -8.14 -18.50
N GLY A 188 10.18 -7.79 -19.18
CA GLY A 188 10.12 -7.27 -20.53
C GLY A 188 9.35 -5.94 -20.60
N ASP A 189 8.35 -5.85 -21.46
CA ASP A 189 7.49 -4.68 -21.63
C ASP A 189 6.28 -4.66 -20.70
N VAL A 190 6.15 -5.67 -19.84
CA VAL A 190 5.02 -5.84 -18.93
C VAL A 190 5.45 -5.54 -17.50
N VAL A 191 4.64 -4.79 -16.78
CA VAL A 191 4.81 -4.54 -15.36
C VAL A 191 3.85 -5.44 -14.58
N ARG A 192 4.40 -6.34 -13.79
CA ARG A 192 3.65 -7.09 -12.80
C ARG A 192 3.50 -6.24 -11.56
N LEU A 193 2.28 -6.08 -11.09
CA LEU A 193 1.93 -5.18 -9.99
C LEU A 193 1.15 -5.95 -8.94
N LYS A 194 1.58 -5.82 -7.69
CA LYS A 194 0.71 -6.08 -6.55
C LYS A 194 0.30 -4.72 -6.01
N VAL A 195 -0.99 -4.39 -6.08
CA VAL A 195 -1.49 -3.08 -5.72
C VAL A 195 -2.64 -3.17 -4.73
N THR A 196 -2.60 -2.31 -3.74
CA THR A 196 -3.63 -2.17 -2.70
C THR A 196 -4.03 -0.71 -2.61
N PRO A 197 -4.99 -0.23 -3.43
CA PRO A 197 -5.57 1.09 -3.29
C PRO A 197 -6.53 1.11 -2.10
N TRP A 198 -6.60 2.26 -1.43
CA TRP A 198 -7.62 2.56 -0.43
C TRP A 198 -8.16 3.97 -0.62
N MET A 199 -9.44 4.11 -0.40
CA MET A 199 -10.13 5.39 -0.48
C MET A 199 -11.17 5.46 0.62
N SER A 200 -11.14 6.53 1.40
CA SER A 200 -12.20 6.88 2.32
C SER A 200 -12.65 8.31 2.06
N PHE A 201 -13.94 8.53 2.06
CA PHE A 201 -14.51 9.84 1.82
C PHE A 201 -15.78 10.03 2.65
N GLN A 202 -16.13 11.29 2.88
CA GLN A 202 -17.32 11.65 3.63
C GLN A 202 -18.57 11.22 2.85
N GLY A 203 -19.43 10.47 3.50
CA GLY A 203 -20.71 10.06 2.95
C GLY A 203 -21.69 11.24 2.84
N ALA A 204 -22.83 10.97 2.23
CA ALA A 204 -23.87 11.98 2.00
C ALA A 204 -24.52 12.50 3.30
N ASN A 205 -24.26 11.84 4.44
CA ASN A 205 -24.77 12.23 5.77
C ASN A 205 -23.84 13.15 6.56
N GLY A 206 -22.85 13.72 5.90
CA GLY A 206 -21.87 14.60 6.52
C GLY A 206 -20.79 13.84 7.31
N VAL A 207 -20.24 14.47 8.35
CA VAL A 207 -19.11 13.95 9.13
C VAL A 207 -19.42 12.67 9.94
N SER A 208 -20.69 12.29 10.06
CA SER A 208 -21.10 11.10 10.79
C SER A 208 -21.02 9.80 9.97
N GLU A 209 -20.72 9.91 8.67
CA GLU A 209 -20.61 8.76 7.78
C GLU A 209 -19.33 8.86 6.96
N VAL A 210 -18.53 7.78 6.97
CA VAL A 210 -17.36 7.63 6.11
C VAL A 210 -17.52 6.39 5.27
N MET A 211 -17.43 6.58 3.96
CA MET A 211 -17.41 5.51 2.98
C MET A 211 -15.96 5.04 2.80
N VAL A 212 -15.74 3.75 2.93
CA VAL A 212 -14.40 3.13 2.75
C VAL A 212 -14.46 2.15 1.59
N ASN A 213 -13.48 2.27 0.71
CA ASN A 213 -13.28 1.34 -0.39
C ASN A 213 -11.80 0.92 -0.39
N GLU A 214 -11.57 -0.38 -0.29
CA GLU A 214 -10.25 -0.99 -0.33
C GLU A 214 -10.29 -2.21 -1.26
N ALA A 215 -9.25 -2.37 -2.04
CA ALA A 215 -9.09 -3.53 -2.92
C ALA A 215 -7.64 -3.97 -2.86
N SER A 216 -7.38 -5.26 -3.04
CA SER A 216 -6.03 -5.79 -3.20
C SER A 216 -6.01 -6.73 -4.39
N THR A 217 -5.11 -6.50 -5.31
CA THR A 217 -5.03 -7.29 -6.53
C THR A 217 -3.60 -7.45 -7.02
N SER A 218 -3.37 -8.52 -7.77
CA SER A 218 -2.13 -8.76 -8.50
C SER A 218 -2.45 -8.90 -9.99
N LEU A 219 -1.79 -8.12 -10.82
CA LEU A 219 -2.06 -8.05 -12.26
C LEU A 219 -0.77 -7.80 -13.04
N ALA A 220 -0.83 -8.05 -14.34
CA ALA A 220 0.24 -7.76 -15.27
C ALA A 220 -0.30 -6.82 -16.34
N VAL A 221 0.34 -5.65 -16.49
CA VAL A 221 -0.11 -4.59 -17.41
C VAL A 221 1.04 -4.18 -18.31
N PRO A 222 0.86 -4.13 -19.63
CA PRO A 222 1.84 -3.54 -20.53
C PRO A 222 2.10 -2.08 -20.17
N SER A 223 3.35 -1.63 -20.34
CA SER A 223 3.72 -0.24 -20.08
C SER A 223 2.85 0.73 -20.89
N GLY A 224 2.35 1.77 -20.24
CA GLY A 224 1.49 2.80 -20.84
C GLY A 224 0.01 2.44 -20.96
N GLN A 225 -0.40 1.19 -20.71
CA GLN A 225 -1.80 0.80 -20.79
C GLN A 225 -2.52 1.10 -19.47
N THR A 226 -3.79 1.56 -19.59
CA THR A 226 -4.67 1.80 -18.45
C THR A 226 -5.55 0.58 -18.23
N VAL A 227 -5.62 0.14 -16.98
CA VAL A 227 -6.50 -0.95 -16.55
C VAL A 227 -7.38 -0.50 -15.38
N GLN A 228 -8.63 -0.94 -15.35
CA GLN A 228 -9.52 -0.78 -14.22
C GLN A 228 -9.31 -1.95 -13.27
N ILE A 229 -8.91 -1.65 -12.03
CA ILE A 229 -8.56 -2.68 -11.02
C ILE A 229 -9.66 -2.93 -10.01
N SER A 230 -10.53 -1.94 -9.80
CA SER A 230 -11.69 -2.07 -8.91
C SER A 230 -12.84 -1.23 -9.41
N SER A 231 -14.04 -1.75 -9.30
CA SER A 231 -15.29 -1.02 -9.49
C SER A 231 -16.34 -1.67 -8.58
N GLY A 232 -17.00 -0.86 -7.79
CA GLY A 232 -18.02 -1.33 -6.88
C GLY A 232 -19.07 -0.26 -6.61
N GLY A 233 -20.28 -0.70 -6.27
CA GLY A 233 -21.37 0.17 -5.86
C GLY A 233 -22.19 -0.48 -4.76
N TYR A 234 -22.73 0.36 -3.90
CA TYR A 234 -23.63 -0.02 -2.82
C TYR A 234 -24.91 0.81 -2.90
N SER A 235 -26.04 0.18 -2.68
CA SER A 235 -27.31 0.88 -2.59
C SER A 235 -28.08 0.42 -1.37
N GLU A 236 -28.60 1.37 -0.60
CA GLU A 236 -29.39 1.11 0.60
C GLU A 236 -30.72 1.84 0.54
N GLN A 237 -31.75 1.20 1.03
CA GLN A 237 -33.08 1.78 1.19
C GLN A 237 -33.57 1.53 2.61
N ILE A 238 -33.69 2.61 3.38
CA ILE A 238 -34.20 2.56 4.76
C ILE A 238 -35.62 3.17 4.78
N ARG A 239 -36.55 2.47 5.39
CA ARG A 239 -37.90 2.92 5.67
C ARG A 239 -38.18 2.81 7.16
N ASN A 240 -38.46 3.91 7.80
CA ASN A 240 -38.86 3.98 9.18
C ASN A 240 -40.30 4.47 9.28
N GLN A 241 -41.10 3.79 10.09
CA GLN A 241 -42.47 4.22 10.42
C GLN A 241 -42.55 4.33 11.94
N SER A 242 -43.06 5.43 12.42
CA SER A 242 -43.33 5.67 13.83
C SER A 242 -44.84 5.79 14.06
N PHE A 243 -45.32 5.10 15.11
CA PHE A 243 -46.68 5.10 15.55
C PHE A 243 -46.72 5.52 17.03
N GLY A 244 -47.66 6.38 17.38
CA GLY A 244 -47.84 6.88 18.74
C GLY A 244 -48.39 8.29 18.74
N LEU A 245 -47.93 9.16 19.64
CA LEU A 245 -48.31 10.59 19.64
C LEU A 245 -47.69 11.36 18.45
N ILE A 246 -46.74 10.73 17.75
CA ILE A 246 -46.16 11.24 16.50
C ILE A 246 -46.35 10.14 15.45
N PHE A 247 -47.09 10.47 14.42
CA PHE A 247 -47.27 9.63 13.24
C PHE A 247 -46.33 10.13 12.15
N GLY A 248 -45.42 9.28 11.68
CA GLY A 248 -44.45 9.69 10.69
C GLY A 248 -43.95 8.56 9.82
N SER A 249 -43.56 8.89 8.61
CA SER A 249 -42.85 8.02 7.69
C SER A 249 -41.60 8.72 7.21
N ALA A 250 -40.45 8.05 7.36
CA ALA A 250 -39.21 8.51 6.78
C ALA A 250 -38.72 7.45 5.79
N ARG A 251 -38.36 7.91 4.63
CA ARG A 251 -37.73 7.07 3.60
C ARG A 251 -36.39 7.68 3.25
N ARG A 252 -35.37 6.80 3.20
CA ARG A 252 -34.02 7.18 2.79
C ARG A 252 -33.54 6.18 1.74
N THR A 253 -32.96 6.71 0.70
CA THR A 253 -32.28 5.92 -0.33
C THR A 253 -30.88 6.46 -0.47
N GLY A 254 -29.87 5.61 -0.25
CA GLY A 254 -28.47 5.93 -0.45
C GLY A 254 -27.89 5.05 -1.55
N SER A 255 -27.00 5.63 -2.34
CA SER A 255 -26.17 4.88 -3.28
C SER A 255 -24.75 5.43 -3.27
N SER A 256 -23.79 4.56 -3.40
CA SER A 256 -22.40 4.94 -3.60
C SER A 256 -21.76 4.06 -4.66
N SER A 257 -20.84 4.64 -5.40
CA SER A 257 -20.02 3.91 -6.36
C SER A 257 -18.57 4.38 -6.26
N ALA A 258 -17.65 3.47 -6.46
CA ALA A 258 -16.23 3.78 -6.50
C ALA A 258 -15.57 3.00 -7.62
N SER A 259 -14.59 3.61 -8.27
CA SER A 259 -13.77 2.98 -9.29
C SER A 259 -12.31 3.38 -9.15
N VAL A 260 -11.42 2.45 -9.44
CA VAL A 260 -9.97 2.67 -9.42
C VAL A 260 -9.39 2.20 -10.74
N THR A 261 -8.65 3.08 -11.39
CA THR A 261 -7.88 2.76 -12.61
C THR A 261 -6.40 2.99 -12.37
N LEU A 262 -5.57 2.23 -13.07
CA LEU A 262 -4.11 2.26 -12.94
C LEU A 262 -3.45 2.21 -14.32
N ARG A 263 -2.34 2.96 -14.47
CA ARG A 263 -1.47 2.95 -15.65
C ARG A 263 0.00 2.95 -15.22
N PRO A 264 0.75 1.88 -15.45
CA PRO A 264 2.19 1.85 -15.23
C PRO A 264 2.96 2.36 -16.46
N GLU A 265 4.06 3.06 -16.25
CA GLU A 265 5.00 3.49 -17.28
C GLU A 265 6.43 3.13 -16.85
N ILE A 266 7.12 2.32 -17.65
CA ILE A 266 8.53 1.99 -17.44
C ILE A 266 9.36 3.23 -17.79
N MET A 267 10.23 3.61 -16.86
CA MET A 267 11.16 4.71 -17.05
C MET A 267 12.54 4.14 -17.40
N ASN A 268 12.99 4.42 -18.61
CA ASN A 268 14.35 4.09 -19.05
C ASN A 268 15.24 5.31 -18.79
N TYR A 269 16.33 5.11 -18.08
CA TYR A 269 17.39 6.13 -17.82
C TYR A 269 18.62 5.81 -18.64
#